data_264ec16c7f177d84b90e4954b57c7d87
#
_entry.id   264ec16c7f177d84b90e4954b57c7d87
#
_cell.length_a   1.000
_cell.length_b   1.000
_cell.length_c   1.000
_cell.angle_alpha   90.00
_cell.angle_beta   90.00
_cell.angle_gamma   90.00
#
_symmetry.space_group_name_H-M   'P 1'
#
loop_
_entity.id
_entity.type
_entity.pdbx_description
1 polymer ?
#
loop_
_entity_poly.entity_id
_entity_poly.type
_entity_poly.pdbx_seq_one_letter_code
_entity_poly.pdbx_strand_id
1 'polypeptide(L)'
;MGRLGAPEGSVSGMELLSGIDRKESRRYVIVSPCRDEERFMRQTLESVLAQTVQPAAWVIVDDGSTDRSPRILAEYATKYPFIKVIPRENRGRRAVGPGVIEAFYMGLDTVNLDDFDYLCKLDLDLELPPSYFEKVLEEMEADPCLANFSGKPYLREKDGRLTSERFGDENAVGAIKFYRTAAFRSIGGFVRQVGWDGIDGHMCRMKGLIARSEDRPEIRFIHLRQMGSSQESIWVGRVRWGFGKYYMGSALYYVAAVAFYRMFDKPYVVGGWGILYGYLRAMLTGAPRFEDKVFRRHLRRYELESLVFGKRRAADRYHRRIRLSHER
;
A
#
# COMPACT_ATOMS: atom_id res chain seq x y z
N MET A 1 -1.10 17.47 19.12
CA MET A 1 -1.10 18.41 17.97
C MET A 1 0.35 18.81 17.70
N GLY A 2 1.11 18.01 16.99
CA GLY A 2 2.46 18.33 16.54
C GLY A 2 2.41 18.52 15.01
N ARG A 3 2.53 19.76 14.54
CA ARG A 3 2.76 20.06 13.13
C ARG A 3 4.16 19.55 12.80
N LEU A 4 4.28 18.49 12.03
CA LEU A 4 5.50 18.21 11.28
C LEU A 4 5.60 19.31 10.21
N GLY A 5 6.52 20.25 10.40
CA GLY A 5 6.85 21.30 9.44
C GLY A 5 7.25 20.65 8.12
N ALA A 6 6.73 21.19 7.02
CA ALA A 6 7.22 20.84 5.70
C ALA A 6 8.71 21.19 5.62
N PRO A 7 9.59 20.29 5.19
CA PRO A 7 10.99 20.64 4.96
C PRO A 7 11.05 21.57 3.74
N GLU A 8 11.50 22.80 3.95
CA GLU A 8 11.95 23.69 2.90
C GLU A 8 13.23 23.10 2.29
N GLY A 9 13.19 22.84 1.01
CA GLY A 9 14.30 22.34 0.20
C GLY A 9 13.88 21.08 -0.56
N SER A 10 13.64 21.21 -1.86
CA SER A 10 13.39 20.07 -2.75
C SER A 10 14.71 19.33 -3.00
N VAL A 11 15.11 18.48 -2.08
CA VAL A 11 16.18 17.50 -2.32
C VAL A 11 15.67 16.54 -3.38
N SER A 12 16.38 16.41 -4.49
CA SER A 12 16.05 15.51 -5.60
C SER A 12 16.03 14.06 -5.10
N GLY A 13 15.12 13.24 -5.64
CA GLY A 13 15.08 11.80 -5.30
C GLY A 13 16.43 11.10 -5.53
N MET A 14 17.24 11.58 -6.48
CA MET A 14 18.58 11.09 -6.74
C MET A 14 19.62 11.56 -5.70
N GLU A 15 19.49 12.76 -5.16
CA GLU A 15 20.37 13.22 -4.05
C GLU A 15 20.06 12.51 -2.74
N LEU A 16 18.80 12.16 -2.50
CA LEU A 16 18.39 11.31 -1.37
C LEU A 16 18.98 9.88 -1.48
N LEU A 17 19.23 9.42 -2.68
CA LEU A 17 19.76 8.08 -2.96
C LEU A 17 21.28 8.06 -3.13
N SER A 18 21.92 9.18 -3.50
CA SER A 18 23.39 9.27 -3.64
C SER A 18 24.14 9.18 -2.31
N GLY A 19 23.46 9.36 -1.17
CA GLY A 19 23.99 9.09 0.17
C GLY A 19 23.97 7.60 0.57
N ILE A 20 23.43 6.72 -0.26
CA ILE A 20 23.32 5.26 0.00
C ILE A 20 24.53 4.53 -0.63
N ASP A 21 25.73 4.98 -0.32
CA ASP A 21 26.97 4.22 -0.60
C ASP A 21 27.27 3.16 0.50
N ARG A 22 26.31 2.94 1.39
CA ARG A 22 26.33 1.80 2.32
C ARG A 22 25.80 0.58 1.59
N LYS A 23 26.61 -0.46 1.50
CA LYS A 23 26.13 -1.81 1.18
C LYS A 23 24.92 -2.08 2.08
N GLU A 24 23.71 -2.03 1.50
CA GLU A 24 22.47 -2.22 2.24
C GLU A 24 22.54 -3.56 2.98
N SER A 25 22.26 -3.56 4.26
CA SER A 25 22.39 -4.75 5.12
C SER A 25 21.21 -5.70 4.97
N ARG A 26 20.25 -5.40 4.07
CA ARG A 26 18.97 -6.10 3.88
C ARG A 26 18.12 -6.15 5.15
N ARG A 27 18.38 -5.24 6.11
CA ARG A 27 17.59 -5.17 7.32
C ARG A 27 16.26 -4.51 7.05
N TYR A 28 15.19 -5.25 7.29
CA TYR A 28 13.84 -4.70 7.13
C TYR A 28 12.96 -4.99 8.36
N VAL A 29 12.01 -4.09 8.57
CA VAL A 29 10.96 -4.22 9.57
C VAL A 29 9.60 -4.40 8.90
N ILE A 30 8.79 -5.30 9.44
CA ILE A 30 7.38 -5.45 9.05
C ILE A 30 6.51 -4.75 10.11
N VAL A 31 5.51 -3.99 9.66
CA VAL A 31 4.44 -3.46 10.51
C VAL A 31 3.10 -3.92 9.97
N SER A 32 2.35 -4.66 10.79
CA SER A 32 1.08 -5.28 10.42
C SER A 32 -0.06 -4.77 11.30
N PRO A 33 -1.01 -4.00 10.76
CA PRO A 33 -2.30 -3.79 11.41
C PRO A 33 -3.09 -5.10 11.45
N CYS A 34 -3.68 -5.42 12.60
CA CYS A 34 -4.50 -6.61 12.82
C CYS A 34 -5.85 -6.23 13.42
N ARG A 35 -6.94 -6.78 12.89
CA ARG A 35 -8.25 -6.74 13.56
C ARG A 35 -9.14 -7.88 13.08
N ASP A 36 -9.48 -8.79 13.99
CA ASP A 36 -10.37 -9.93 13.74
C ASP A 36 -9.89 -10.78 12.53
N GLU A 37 -8.63 -11.26 12.60
CA GLU A 37 -7.96 -12.02 11.52
C GLU A 37 -7.70 -13.49 11.92
N GLU A 38 -8.36 -14.03 12.94
CA GLU A 38 -8.14 -15.40 13.45
C GLU A 38 -8.19 -16.48 12.35
N ARG A 39 -9.01 -16.22 11.33
CA ARG A 39 -9.23 -17.16 10.22
C ARG A 39 -8.02 -17.30 9.29
N PHE A 40 -7.24 -16.24 9.12
CA PHE A 40 -6.22 -16.14 8.07
C PHE A 40 -4.81 -15.96 8.63
N MET A 41 -4.67 -15.27 9.77
CA MET A 41 -3.38 -14.81 10.26
C MET A 41 -2.34 -15.91 10.47
N ARG A 42 -2.74 -17.14 10.89
CA ARG A 42 -1.77 -18.24 11.07
C ARG A 42 -1.04 -18.54 9.77
N GLN A 43 -1.76 -18.55 8.66
CA GLN A 43 -1.20 -18.82 7.35
C GLN A 43 -0.22 -17.72 6.92
N THR A 44 -0.54 -16.45 7.21
CA THR A 44 0.37 -15.32 6.98
C THR A 44 1.61 -15.43 7.88
N LEU A 45 1.42 -15.66 9.18
CA LEU A 45 2.52 -15.80 10.15
C LEU A 45 3.50 -16.89 9.71
N GLU A 46 3.00 -18.10 9.41
CA GLU A 46 3.82 -19.22 8.95
C GLU A 46 4.53 -18.92 7.63
N SER A 47 3.88 -18.24 6.68
CA SER A 47 4.49 -17.88 5.40
C SER A 47 5.62 -16.86 5.54
N VAL A 48 5.55 -15.97 6.54
CA VAL A 48 6.64 -15.03 6.85
C VAL A 48 7.77 -15.75 7.59
N LEU A 49 7.44 -16.67 8.51
CA LEU A 49 8.44 -17.48 9.21
C LEU A 49 9.21 -18.44 8.29
N ALA A 50 8.62 -18.80 7.15
CA ALA A 50 9.24 -19.66 6.13
C ALA A 50 10.10 -18.87 5.11
N GLN A 51 10.26 -17.57 5.24
CA GLN A 51 11.01 -16.77 4.28
C GLN A 51 12.52 -17.07 4.32
N THR A 52 13.15 -17.08 3.15
CA THR A 52 14.62 -17.24 3.02
C THR A 52 15.40 -16.08 3.62
N VAL A 53 14.83 -14.88 3.57
CA VAL A 53 15.36 -13.68 4.25
C VAL A 53 14.34 -13.24 5.29
N GLN A 54 14.69 -13.38 6.57
CA GLN A 54 13.81 -13.06 7.69
C GLN A 54 13.80 -11.57 8.01
N PRO A 55 12.64 -11.00 8.46
CA PRO A 55 12.61 -9.63 8.97
C PRO A 55 13.46 -9.51 10.23
N ALA A 56 14.14 -8.39 10.39
CA ALA A 56 14.87 -8.10 11.63
C ALA A 56 13.92 -7.76 12.80
N ALA A 57 12.71 -7.29 12.49
CA ALA A 57 11.63 -7.07 13.46
C ALA A 57 10.27 -7.15 12.75
N TRP A 58 9.25 -7.64 13.47
CA TRP A 58 7.87 -7.63 13.03
C TRP A 58 6.97 -7.08 14.13
N VAL A 59 6.41 -5.90 13.92
CA VAL A 59 5.48 -5.26 14.85
C VAL A 59 4.05 -5.49 14.36
N ILE A 60 3.24 -6.14 15.18
CA ILE A 60 1.84 -6.41 14.89
C ILE A 60 0.99 -5.59 15.85
N VAL A 61 0.13 -4.72 15.33
CA VAL A 61 -0.77 -3.90 16.15
C VAL A 61 -2.16 -4.51 16.12
N ASP A 62 -2.58 -5.07 17.24
CA ASP A 62 -3.94 -5.56 17.42
C ASP A 62 -4.89 -4.39 17.70
N ASP A 63 -5.65 -3.97 16.69
CA ASP A 63 -6.58 -2.83 16.72
C ASP A 63 -7.90 -3.18 17.44
N GLY A 64 -7.80 -3.86 18.60
CA GLY A 64 -8.91 -4.21 19.44
C GLY A 64 -9.77 -5.35 18.88
N SER A 65 -9.13 -6.45 18.47
CA SER A 65 -9.81 -7.67 18.02
C SER A 65 -10.72 -8.25 19.11
N THR A 66 -11.83 -8.84 18.67
CA THR A 66 -12.82 -9.48 19.54
C THR A 66 -12.88 -11.00 19.36
N ASP A 67 -12.17 -11.52 18.37
CA ASP A 67 -12.01 -12.93 18.08
C ASP A 67 -10.76 -13.53 18.80
N ARG A 68 -10.27 -14.67 18.37
CA ARG A 68 -9.09 -15.32 18.94
C ARG A 68 -7.75 -14.73 18.46
N SER A 69 -7.74 -13.66 17.64
CA SER A 69 -6.53 -13.02 17.14
C SER A 69 -5.53 -12.67 18.24
N PRO A 70 -5.92 -12.02 19.38
CA PRO A 70 -4.97 -11.67 20.44
C PRO A 70 -4.25 -12.90 21.03
N ARG A 71 -4.98 -14.03 21.18
CA ARG A 71 -4.42 -15.28 21.70
C ARG A 71 -3.41 -15.89 20.72
N ILE A 72 -3.72 -15.87 19.44
CA ILE A 72 -2.81 -16.36 18.40
C ILE A 72 -1.54 -15.51 18.37
N LEU A 73 -1.68 -14.20 18.40
CA LEU A 73 -0.53 -13.29 18.41
C LEU A 73 0.38 -13.49 19.62
N ALA A 74 -0.21 -13.67 20.81
CA ALA A 74 0.57 -13.96 22.03
C ALA A 74 1.37 -15.25 21.93
N GLU A 75 0.79 -16.32 21.35
CA GLU A 75 1.46 -17.58 21.08
C GLU A 75 2.72 -17.40 20.21
N TYR A 76 2.61 -16.64 19.11
CA TYR A 76 3.73 -16.39 18.20
C TYR A 76 4.79 -15.45 18.81
N ALA A 77 4.37 -14.38 19.49
CA ALA A 77 5.29 -13.46 20.14
C ALA A 77 6.13 -14.12 21.25
N THR A 78 5.57 -15.12 21.96
CA THR A 78 6.31 -15.91 22.95
C THR A 78 7.36 -16.80 22.28
N LYS A 79 7.05 -17.35 21.12
CA LYS A 79 7.93 -18.31 20.41
C LYS A 79 9.01 -17.61 19.57
N TYR A 80 8.72 -16.41 19.03
CA TYR A 80 9.58 -15.71 18.09
C TYR A 80 9.92 -14.28 18.61
N PRO A 81 11.10 -14.06 19.19
CA PRO A 81 11.46 -12.78 19.86
C PRO A 81 11.45 -11.54 18.95
N PHE A 82 11.57 -11.71 17.63
CA PHE A 82 11.50 -10.61 16.67
C PHE A 82 10.05 -10.14 16.39
N ILE A 83 9.04 -10.89 16.86
CA ILE A 83 7.62 -10.51 16.76
C ILE A 83 7.22 -9.75 18.03
N LYS A 84 6.83 -8.50 17.86
CA LYS A 84 6.29 -7.63 18.92
C LYS A 84 4.82 -7.36 18.69
N VAL A 85 3.97 -7.63 19.67
CA VAL A 85 2.54 -7.37 19.61
C VAL A 85 2.21 -6.15 20.44
N ILE A 86 1.46 -5.21 19.86
CA ILE A 86 0.98 -3.99 20.52
C ILE A 86 -0.55 -4.04 20.55
N PRO A 87 -1.16 -4.17 21.74
CA PRO A 87 -2.61 -4.11 21.86
C PRO A 87 -3.10 -2.65 21.79
N ARG A 88 -4.24 -2.44 21.14
CA ARG A 88 -4.98 -1.18 21.11
C ARG A 88 -6.39 -1.38 21.67
N GLU A 89 -6.91 -0.38 22.35
CA GLU A 89 -8.30 -0.43 22.82
C GLU A 89 -9.30 -0.57 21.67
N ASN A 90 -10.31 -1.40 21.88
CA ASN A 90 -11.37 -1.60 20.91
C ASN A 90 -12.23 -0.36 20.76
N ARG A 91 -12.26 0.22 19.59
CA ARG A 91 -13.06 1.41 19.23
C ARG A 91 -14.53 1.10 18.92
N GLY A 92 -14.97 -0.15 19.13
CA GLY A 92 -16.33 -0.60 18.85
C GLY A 92 -16.66 -0.72 17.34
N ARG A 93 -15.74 -0.37 16.43
CA ARG A 93 -15.94 -0.44 14.98
C ARG A 93 -14.65 -0.71 14.22
N ARG A 94 -14.76 -1.43 13.11
CA ARG A 94 -13.66 -1.57 12.11
C ARG A 94 -13.58 -0.29 11.28
N ALA A 95 -12.43 0.37 11.26
CA ALA A 95 -12.21 1.60 10.48
C ALA A 95 -11.25 1.31 9.33
N VAL A 96 -11.78 0.85 8.20
CA VAL A 96 -10.98 0.56 6.99
C VAL A 96 -10.50 1.87 6.35
N GLY A 97 -9.22 1.94 6.01
CA GLY A 97 -8.56 3.15 5.53
C GLY A 97 -7.86 3.89 6.68
N PRO A 98 -8.47 4.90 7.31
CA PRO A 98 -7.81 5.66 8.38
C PRO A 98 -7.33 4.79 9.53
N GLY A 99 -8.17 3.88 10.02
CA GLY A 99 -7.85 3.03 11.15
C GLY A 99 -6.71 2.05 10.90
N VAL A 100 -6.60 1.53 9.68
CA VAL A 100 -5.48 0.68 9.28
C VAL A 100 -4.16 1.45 9.36
N ILE A 101 -4.16 2.71 8.87
CA ILE A 101 -2.96 3.54 8.88
C ILE A 101 -2.65 4.10 10.26
N GLU A 102 -3.65 4.37 11.09
CA GLU A 102 -3.45 4.72 12.51
C GLU A 102 -2.78 3.56 13.27
N ALA A 103 -3.26 2.32 13.09
CA ALA A 103 -2.63 1.15 13.70
C ALA A 103 -1.22 0.92 13.15
N PHE A 104 -1.01 1.11 11.84
CA PHE A 104 0.32 1.06 11.24
C PHE A 104 1.29 2.05 11.91
N TYR A 105 0.89 3.33 12.06
CA TYR A 105 1.75 4.32 12.70
C TYR A 105 1.98 4.04 14.18
N MET A 106 0.98 3.54 14.90
CA MET A 106 1.18 3.12 16.29
C MET A 106 2.28 2.05 16.41
N GLY A 107 2.33 1.11 15.47
CA GLY A 107 3.42 0.14 15.41
C GLY A 107 4.74 0.76 14.99
N LEU A 108 4.73 1.63 13.98
CA LEU A 108 5.91 2.28 13.45
C LEU A 108 6.58 3.20 14.49
N ASP A 109 5.81 3.90 15.31
CA ASP A 109 6.30 4.80 16.36
C ASP A 109 7.08 4.06 17.46
N THR A 110 7.00 2.72 17.52
CA THR A 110 7.80 1.88 18.46
C THR A 110 9.12 1.41 17.89
N VAL A 111 9.43 1.80 16.65
CA VAL A 111 10.59 1.36 15.89
C VAL A 111 11.45 2.55 15.53
N ASN A 112 12.76 2.45 15.76
CA ASN A 112 13.70 3.40 15.18
C ASN A 112 13.99 3.01 13.73
N LEU A 113 13.44 3.76 12.78
CA LEU A 113 13.62 3.48 11.36
C LEU A 113 15.06 3.65 10.86
N ASP A 114 15.96 4.28 11.62
CA ASP A 114 17.38 4.40 11.26
C ASP A 114 18.11 3.05 11.35
N ASP A 115 17.51 2.08 12.05
CA ASP A 115 18.05 0.73 12.20
C ASP A 115 17.67 -0.19 11.01
N PHE A 116 16.88 0.29 10.04
CA PHE A 116 16.34 -0.51 8.95
C PHE A 116 16.48 0.16 7.59
N ASP A 117 16.99 -0.58 6.60
CA ASP A 117 17.08 -0.13 5.21
C ASP A 117 15.71 -0.11 4.54
N TYR A 118 14.84 -1.06 4.97
CA TYR A 118 13.52 -1.22 4.38
C TYR A 118 12.42 -1.37 5.43
N LEU A 119 11.21 -0.96 5.02
CA LEU A 119 9.98 -1.03 5.79
C LEU A 119 8.91 -1.74 4.96
N CYS A 120 8.24 -2.74 5.53
CA CYS A 120 7.11 -3.42 4.93
C CYS A 120 5.82 -3.15 5.72
N LYS A 121 4.79 -2.64 5.06
CA LYS A 121 3.41 -2.73 5.55
C LYS A 121 2.82 -4.05 5.04
N LEU A 122 2.37 -4.93 5.93
CA LEU A 122 1.85 -6.25 5.59
C LEU A 122 0.49 -6.49 6.26
N ASP A 123 -0.53 -6.88 5.48
CA ASP A 123 -1.81 -7.37 6.01
C ASP A 123 -1.69 -8.85 6.45
N LEU A 124 -2.53 -9.28 7.39
CA LEU A 124 -2.47 -10.62 7.99
C LEU A 124 -3.42 -11.63 7.32
N ASP A 125 -3.76 -11.41 6.06
CA ASP A 125 -4.59 -12.28 5.24
C ASP A 125 -3.92 -12.69 3.93
N LEU A 126 -2.58 -12.78 3.95
CA LEU A 126 -1.75 -13.12 2.80
C LEU A 126 -0.96 -14.41 3.03
N GLU A 127 -0.75 -15.19 1.97
CA GLU A 127 0.22 -16.29 1.94
C GLU A 127 1.32 -15.94 0.94
N LEU A 128 2.56 -15.89 1.41
CA LEU A 128 3.73 -15.50 0.61
C LEU A 128 4.53 -16.73 0.19
N PRO A 129 5.08 -16.78 -1.03
CA PRO A 129 6.05 -17.80 -1.38
C PRO A 129 7.34 -17.66 -0.55
N PRO A 130 8.09 -18.75 -0.27
CA PRO A 130 9.24 -18.72 0.64
C PRO A 130 10.35 -17.73 0.27
N SER A 131 10.53 -17.41 -1.00
CA SER A 131 11.55 -16.47 -1.48
C SER A 131 11.02 -15.05 -1.73
N TYR A 132 9.81 -14.73 -1.26
CA TYR A 132 9.16 -13.46 -1.59
C TYR A 132 10.02 -12.25 -1.24
N PHE A 133 10.46 -12.11 0.01
CA PHE A 133 11.24 -10.94 0.43
C PHE A 133 12.65 -10.94 -0.16
N GLU A 134 13.27 -12.08 -0.38
CA GLU A 134 14.54 -12.18 -1.09
C GLU A 134 14.44 -11.59 -2.50
N LYS A 135 13.42 -11.99 -3.27
CA LYS A 135 13.21 -11.50 -4.64
C LYS A 135 12.79 -10.03 -4.69
N VAL A 136 12.04 -9.56 -3.70
CA VAL A 136 11.69 -8.15 -3.55
C VAL A 136 12.95 -7.32 -3.26
N LEU A 137 13.83 -7.79 -2.38
CA LEU A 137 15.09 -7.12 -2.05
C LEU A 137 16.02 -7.05 -3.25
N GLU A 138 16.17 -8.16 -4.02
CA GLU A 138 16.96 -8.18 -5.26
C GLU A 138 16.51 -7.10 -6.26
N GLU A 139 15.18 -6.93 -6.46
CA GLU A 139 14.64 -5.88 -7.32
C GLU A 139 14.91 -4.46 -6.78
N MET A 140 14.74 -4.30 -5.47
CA MET A 140 15.01 -3.01 -4.84
C MET A 140 16.50 -2.64 -4.97
N GLU A 141 17.41 -3.59 -4.82
CA GLU A 141 18.86 -3.40 -4.96
C GLU A 141 19.26 -3.10 -6.41
N ALA A 142 18.62 -3.76 -7.38
CA ALA A 142 18.90 -3.58 -8.80
C ALA A 142 18.49 -2.19 -9.34
N ASP A 143 17.47 -1.56 -8.76
CA ASP A 143 17.00 -0.21 -9.16
C ASP A 143 16.95 0.73 -7.94
N PRO A 144 17.94 1.57 -7.73
CA PRO A 144 17.97 2.55 -6.65
C PRO A 144 16.80 3.52 -6.66
N CYS A 145 16.17 3.79 -7.81
CA CYS A 145 15.00 4.64 -7.92
C CYS A 145 13.70 3.94 -7.48
N LEU A 146 13.73 2.61 -7.31
CA LEU A 146 12.59 1.84 -6.86
C LEU A 146 12.35 2.08 -5.35
N ALA A 147 11.35 2.92 -5.06
CA ALA A 147 10.99 3.34 -3.70
C ALA A 147 10.10 2.34 -3.00
N ASN A 148 9.21 1.70 -3.78
CA ASN A 148 8.10 0.90 -3.28
C ASN A 148 7.77 -0.21 -4.28
N PHE A 149 7.78 -1.46 -3.81
CA PHE A 149 7.62 -2.63 -4.66
C PHE A 149 6.74 -3.71 -4.02
N SER A 150 6.07 -4.50 -4.85
CA SER A 150 5.38 -5.72 -4.44
C SER A 150 5.23 -6.70 -5.61
N GLY A 151 4.90 -7.94 -5.30
CA GLY A 151 4.33 -8.88 -6.27
C GLY A 151 2.86 -8.60 -6.58
N LYS A 152 2.21 -9.55 -7.24
CA LYS A 152 0.78 -9.48 -7.61
C LYS A 152 -0.09 -10.37 -6.73
N PRO A 153 -1.32 -9.91 -6.42
CA PRO A 153 -2.30 -10.67 -5.65
C PRO A 153 -3.02 -11.70 -6.52
N TYR A 154 -3.13 -12.90 -6.00
CA TYR A 154 -3.89 -14.00 -6.58
C TYR A 154 -4.87 -14.56 -5.55
N LEU A 155 -6.00 -15.06 -6.01
CA LEU A 155 -6.93 -15.87 -5.22
C LEU A 155 -6.72 -17.34 -5.55
N ARG A 156 -6.81 -18.20 -4.55
CA ARG A 156 -6.85 -19.65 -4.73
C ARG A 156 -8.30 -20.10 -4.84
N GLU A 157 -8.67 -20.62 -6.00
CA GLU A 157 -10.00 -21.18 -6.25
C GLU A 157 -10.15 -22.53 -5.54
N LYS A 158 -11.39 -23.03 -5.44
CA LYS A 158 -11.68 -24.31 -4.77
C LYS A 158 -11.00 -25.51 -5.45
N ASP A 159 -10.72 -25.41 -6.74
CA ASP A 159 -10.00 -26.43 -7.53
C ASP A 159 -8.47 -26.28 -7.45
N GLY A 160 -7.95 -25.38 -6.61
CA GLY A 160 -6.53 -25.10 -6.44
C GLY A 160 -5.93 -24.14 -7.48
N ARG A 161 -6.67 -23.76 -8.52
CA ARG A 161 -6.22 -22.82 -9.55
C ARG A 161 -6.06 -21.41 -8.97
N LEU A 162 -5.01 -20.70 -9.42
CA LEU A 162 -4.78 -19.32 -9.05
C LEU A 162 -5.40 -18.36 -10.05
N THR A 163 -6.21 -17.42 -9.56
CA THR A 163 -6.84 -16.36 -10.36
C THR A 163 -6.32 -15.00 -9.93
N SER A 164 -5.79 -14.21 -10.87
CA SER A 164 -5.27 -12.87 -10.59
C SER A 164 -6.39 -11.91 -10.19
N GLU A 165 -6.15 -11.09 -9.16
CA GLU A 165 -7.05 -10.00 -8.77
C GLU A 165 -6.89 -8.73 -9.65
N ARG A 166 -6.16 -8.81 -10.75
CA ARG A 166 -5.99 -7.74 -11.78
C ARG A 166 -5.57 -6.39 -11.19
N PHE A 167 -4.48 -6.37 -10.46
CA PHE A 167 -3.87 -5.14 -9.98
C PHE A 167 -2.91 -4.56 -11.04
N GLY A 168 -2.92 -3.22 -11.23
CA GLY A 168 -2.06 -2.54 -12.21
C GLY A 168 -0.58 -2.55 -11.79
N ASP A 169 0.33 -2.41 -12.77
CA ASP A 169 1.78 -2.43 -12.54
C ASP A 169 2.32 -1.13 -11.96
N GLU A 170 1.57 -0.05 -12.10
CA GLU A 170 1.99 1.31 -11.81
C GLU A 170 2.05 1.65 -10.31
N ASN A 171 1.78 0.70 -9.43
CA ASN A 171 1.87 0.90 -7.98
C ASN A 171 2.09 -0.44 -7.25
N ALA A 172 2.59 -0.41 -6.02
CA ALA A 172 2.63 -1.59 -5.16
C ALA A 172 1.27 -1.82 -4.50
N VAL A 173 0.95 -3.08 -4.21
CA VAL A 173 -0.34 -3.51 -3.67
C VAL A 173 -0.48 -3.05 -2.22
N GLY A 174 -1.63 -2.45 -1.86
CA GLY A 174 -1.88 -1.92 -0.50
C GLY A 174 -1.79 -2.96 0.62
N ALA A 175 -2.07 -4.23 0.32
CA ALA A 175 -1.98 -5.33 1.29
C ALA A 175 -0.53 -5.66 1.67
N ILE A 176 0.43 -5.45 0.75
CA ILE A 176 1.87 -5.63 0.99
C ILE A 176 2.65 -4.55 0.24
N LYS A 177 3.21 -3.61 0.99
CA LYS A 177 4.04 -2.53 0.44
C LYS A 177 5.43 -2.57 1.06
N PHE A 178 6.43 -2.85 0.23
CA PHE A 178 7.82 -2.90 0.65
C PHE A 178 8.53 -1.63 0.19
N TYR A 179 9.01 -0.84 1.14
CA TYR A 179 9.59 0.48 0.92
C TYR A 179 11.07 0.52 1.26
N ARG A 180 11.85 1.32 0.50
CA ARG A 180 13.08 1.90 1.07
C ARG A 180 12.69 2.87 2.17
N THR A 181 13.30 2.76 3.34
CA THR A 181 13.01 3.64 4.48
C THR A 181 13.22 5.11 4.15
N ALA A 182 14.31 5.44 3.45
CA ALA A 182 14.59 6.81 3.00
C ALA A 182 13.50 7.36 2.06
N ALA A 183 13.03 6.54 1.12
CA ALA A 183 11.94 6.92 0.21
C ALA A 183 10.62 7.13 0.96
N PHE A 184 10.27 6.25 1.90
CA PHE A 184 9.09 6.38 2.74
C PHE A 184 9.09 7.69 3.53
N ARG A 185 10.21 8.03 4.16
CA ARG A 185 10.38 9.32 4.86
C ARG A 185 10.25 10.50 3.92
N SER A 186 10.87 10.42 2.73
CA SER A 186 10.87 11.52 1.77
C SER A 186 9.49 11.91 1.28
N ILE A 187 8.56 10.95 1.16
CA ILE A 187 7.17 11.20 0.75
C ILE A 187 6.27 11.64 1.93
N GLY A 188 6.80 11.70 3.16
CA GLY A 188 6.03 11.99 4.37
C GLY A 188 5.18 10.83 4.87
N GLY A 189 5.44 9.59 4.39
CA GLY A 189 4.71 8.39 4.79
C GLY A 189 3.31 8.27 4.18
N PHE A 190 2.45 7.48 4.85
CA PHE A 190 1.06 7.26 4.44
C PHE A 190 0.12 8.33 4.97
N VAL A 191 -0.80 8.78 4.14
CA VAL A 191 -1.90 9.65 4.54
C VAL A 191 -2.94 8.84 5.33
N ARG A 192 -3.37 9.35 6.50
CA ARG A 192 -4.35 8.68 7.37
C ARG A 192 -5.78 8.81 6.83
N GLN A 193 -6.00 8.37 5.59
CA GLN A 193 -7.31 8.43 4.92
C GLN A 193 -7.45 7.33 3.87
N VAL A 194 -8.67 7.10 3.41
CA VAL A 194 -8.97 6.20 2.28
C VAL A 194 -8.22 6.67 1.03
N GLY A 195 -7.61 5.74 0.30
CA GLY A 195 -6.80 6.03 -0.89
C GLY A 195 -5.33 6.32 -0.59
N TRP A 196 -4.89 6.13 0.66
CA TRP A 196 -3.49 6.26 1.07
C TRP A 196 -2.54 5.45 0.16
N ASP A 197 -2.97 4.25 -0.24
CA ASP A 197 -2.25 3.30 -1.09
C ASP A 197 -2.11 3.73 -2.56
N GLY A 198 -2.84 4.76 -2.96
CA GLY A 198 -2.70 5.42 -4.26
C GLY A 198 -1.94 6.73 -4.14
N ILE A 199 -2.18 7.50 -3.08
CA ILE A 199 -1.52 8.79 -2.82
C ILE A 199 -0.01 8.60 -2.71
N ASP A 200 0.44 7.61 -1.95
CA ASP A 200 1.87 7.32 -1.75
C ASP A 200 2.61 7.04 -3.07
N GLY A 201 2.02 6.24 -3.98
CA GLY A 201 2.60 5.98 -5.28
C GLY A 201 2.70 7.24 -6.17
N HIS A 202 1.73 8.15 -6.08
CA HIS A 202 1.81 9.45 -6.74
C HIS A 202 2.86 10.36 -6.11
N MET A 203 2.99 10.36 -4.77
CA MET A 203 4.04 11.10 -4.06
C MET A 203 5.44 10.61 -4.46
N CYS A 204 5.63 9.28 -4.57
CA CYS A 204 6.88 8.72 -5.12
C CYS A 204 7.18 9.28 -6.52
N ARG A 205 6.21 9.22 -7.43
CA ARG A 205 6.38 9.75 -8.79
C ARG A 205 6.73 11.24 -8.82
N MET A 206 6.11 12.06 -7.97
CA MET A 206 6.41 13.49 -7.87
C MET A 206 7.86 13.78 -7.46
N LYS A 207 8.50 12.84 -6.78
CA LYS A 207 9.92 12.91 -6.39
C LYS A 207 10.86 12.20 -7.37
N GLY A 208 10.36 11.74 -8.52
CA GLY A 208 11.16 10.97 -9.49
C GLY A 208 11.43 9.52 -9.07
N LEU A 209 10.76 9.06 -8.01
CA LEU A 209 10.89 7.69 -7.52
C LEU A 209 9.87 6.76 -8.17
N ILE A 210 10.16 5.45 -8.19
CA ILE A 210 9.32 4.41 -8.79
C ILE A 210 8.53 3.68 -7.69
N ALA A 211 7.22 3.59 -7.89
CA ALA A 211 6.35 2.65 -7.19
C ALA A 211 5.83 1.65 -8.22
N ARG A 212 6.03 0.34 -8.01
CA ARG A 212 5.76 -0.68 -9.02
C ARG A 212 5.32 -2.00 -8.39
N SER A 213 4.58 -2.80 -9.13
CA SER A 213 4.36 -4.22 -8.82
C SER A 213 4.56 -5.07 -10.08
N GLU A 214 5.04 -6.30 -9.91
CA GLU A 214 5.33 -7.21 -11.01
C GLU A 214 4.65 -8.56 -10.85
N ASP A 215 4.27 -9.14 -11.99
CA ASP A 215 3.66 -10.46 -12.07
C ASP A 215 4.70 -11.50 -12.44
N ARG A 216 5.45 -11.97 -11.43
CA ARG A 216 6.41 -13.07 -11.55
C ARG A 216 6.04 -14.18 -10.57
N PRO A 217 6.14 -15.45 -10.95
CA PRO A 217 5.75 -16.59 -10.10
C PRO A 217 6.35 -16.53 -8.68
N GLU A 218 7.62 -16.09 -8.56
CA GLU A 218 8.39 -16.08 -7.31
C GLU A 218 7.91 -15.05 -6.30
N ILE A 219 7.15 -14.04 -6.77
CA ILE A 219 6.60 -12.98 -5.93
C ILE A 219 5.08 -12.84 -6.03
N ARG A 220 4.39 -13.79 -6.66
CA ARG A 220 2.93 -13.87 -6.57
C ARG A 220 2.57 -14.28 -5.15
N PHE A 221 1.68 -13.52 -4.53
CA PHE A 221 1.16 -13.87 -3.21
C PHE A 221 -0.33 -14.19 -3.29
N ILE A 222 -0.79 -15.03 -2.37
CA ILE A 222 -2.20 -15.41 -2.31
C ILE A 222 -2.91 -14.53 -1.29
N HIS A 223 -3.96 -13.88 -1.72
CA HIS A 223 -4.91 -13.20 -0.86
C HIS A 223 -5.90 -14.25 -0.33
N LEU A 224 -5.94 -14.44 0.97
CA LEU A 224 -6.78 -15.48 1.61
C LEU A 224 -8.26 -15.10 1.66
N ARG A 225 -8.54 -13.83 1.38
CA ARG A 225 -9.89 -13.31 1.09
C ARG A 225 -9.82 -12.32 -0.07
N GLN A 226 -10.91 -12.16 -0.81
CA GLN A 226 -10.96 -11.24 -1.94
C GLN A 226 -10.66 -9.80 -1.54
N MET A 227 -9.86 -9.09 -2.33
CA MET A 227 -9.50 -7.69 -2.11
C MET A 227 -10.74 -6.80 -1.98
N GLY A 228 -10.76 -5.99 -0.91
CA GLY A 228 -11.86 -5.06 -0.64
C GLY A 228 -13.08 -5.68 0.05
N SER A 229 -13.06 -7.00 0.35
CA SER A 229 -14.15 -7.70 1.04
C SER A 229 -14.09 -7.62 2.57
N SER A 230 -13.14 -6.89 3.13
CA SER A 230 -12.95 -6.74 4.58
C SER A 230 -14.06 -5.99 5.32
N GLN A 231 -15.07 -5.51 4.60
CA GLN A 231 -16.29 -4.89 5.13
C GLN A 231 -17.55 -5.60 4.58
N GLU A 232 -18.70 -5.22 5.13
CA GLU A 232 -20.02 -5.81 5.01
C GLU A 232 -20.45 -6.22 3.60
N SER A 233 -19.99 -5.51 2.55
CA SER A 233 -20.32 -5.86 1.16
C SER A 233 -19.36 -5.24 0.13
N ILE A 234 -19.33 -5.83 -1.07
CA ILE A 234 -18.60 -5.28 -2.22
C ILE A 234 -19.11 -3.87 -2.58
N TRP A 235 -20.39 -3.58 -2.41
CA TRP A 235 -20.97 -2.25 -2.61
C TRP A 235 -20.30 -1.21 -1.71
N VAL A 236 -20.22 -1.46 -0.41
CA VAL A 236 -19.57 -0.57 0.55
C VAL A 236 -18.11 -0.33 0.17
N GLY A 237 -17.41 -1.36 -0.26
CA GLY A 237 -16.03 -1.25 -0.76
C GLY A 237 -15.93 -0.35 -2.01
N ARG A 238 -16.86 -0.45 -2.96
CA ARG A 238 -16.88 0.37 -4.18
C ARG A 238 -17.24 1.83 -3.90
N VAL A 239 -18.21 2.09 -3.04
CA VAL A 239 -18.57 3.44 -2.58
C VAL A 239 -17.37 4.10 -1.87
N ARG A 240 -16.70 3.37 -0.99
CA ARG A 240 -15.47 3.82 -0.34
C ARG A 240 -14.36 4.13 -1.34
N TRP A 241 -14.20 3.32 -2.39
CA TRP A 241 -13.23 3.59 -3.45
C TRP A 241 -13.56 4.89 -4.19
N GLY A 242 -14.84 5.13 -4.51
CA GLY A 242 -15.30 6.41 -5.07
C GLY A 242 -14.99 7.62 -4.19
N PHE A 243 -15.24 7.48 -2.88
CA PHE A 243 -14.83 8.49 -1.89
C PHE A 243 -13.31 8.72 -1.91
N GLY A 244 -12.50 7.67 -1.94
CA GLY A 244 -11.04 7.78 -2.01
C GLY A 244 -10.56 8.54 -3.25
N LYS A 245 -11.21 8.32 -4.41
CA LYS A 245 -10.95 9.08 -5.64
C LYS A 245 -11.28 10.56 -5.49
N TYR A 246 -12.42 10.88 -4.85
CA TYR A 246 -12.77 12.27 -4.55
C TYR A 246 -11.77 12.90 -3.58
N TYR A 247 -11.45 12.22 -2.48
CA TYR A 247 -10.48 12.70 -1.49
C TYR A 247 -9.13 13.00 -2.13
N MET A 248 -8.59 12.09 -2.93
CA MET A 248 -7.32 12.26 -3.64
C MET A 248 -7.35 13.45 -4.62
N GLY A 249 -8.52 13.88 -5.09
CA GLY A 249 -8.70 14.98 -6.02
C GLY A 249 -8.73 14.57 -7.49
N SER A 250 -9.03 13.28 -7.76
CA SER A 250 -9.26 12.76 -9.12
C SER A 250 -10.29 13.58 -9.88
N ALA A 251 -10.09 13.71 -11.18
CA ALA A 251 -11.03 14.43 -12.04
C ALA A 251 -12.29 13.60 -12.31
N LEU A 252 -13.46 14.26 -12.38
CA LEU A 252 -14.74 13.57 -12.60
C LEU A 252 -14.75 12.76 -13.90
N TYR A 253 -14.19 13.30 -14.99
CA TYR A 253 -14.11 12.58 -16.28
C TYR A 253 -13.31 11.28 -16.17
N TYR A 254 -12.24 11.27 -15.39
CA TYR A 254 -11.43 10.08 -15.15
C TYR A 254 -12.19 9.04 -14.31
N VAL A 255 -12.87 9.50 -13.25
CA VAL A 255 -13.68 8.62 -12.40
C VAL A 255 -14.84 8.02 -13.18
N ALA A 256 -15.50 8.80 -14.05
CA ALA A 256 -16.54 8.32 -14.93
C ALA A 256 -16.03 7.23 -15.91
N ALA A 257 -14.86 7.45 -16.53
CA ALA A 257 -14.24 6.46 -17.40
C ALA A 257 -13.86 5.16 -16.65
N VAL A 258 -13.28 5.29 -15.44
CA VAL A 258 -12.96 4.14 -14.59
C VAL A 258 -14.22 3.41 -14.16
N ALA A 259 -15.27 4.14 -13.74
CA ALA A 259 -16.54 3.56 -13.34
C ALA A 259 -17.17 2.79 -14.50
N PHE A 260 -17.20 3.38 -15.69
CA PHE A 260 -17.68 2.72 -16.90
C PHE A 260 -16.91 1.43 -17.21
N TYR A 261 -15.58 1.48 -17.22
CA TYR A 261 -14.75 0.29 -17.40
C TYR A 261 -15.05 -0.80 -16.37
N ARG A 262 -15.25 -0.43 -15.09
CA ARG A 262 -15.54 -1.36 -14.00
C ARG A 262 -16.97 -1.92 -14.02
N MET A 263 -17.88 -1.42 -14.85
CA MET A 263 -19.19 -2.02 -15.07
C MET A 263 -19.11 -3.36 -15.81
N PHE A 264 -18.00 -3.63 -16.51
CA PHE A 264 -17.75 -4.90 -17.20
C PHE A 264 -17.05 -5.95 -16.33
N ASP A 265 -16.62 -5.58 -15.10
CA ASP A 265 -16.06 -6.50 -14.12
C ASP A 265 -17.16 -6.95 -13.13
N LYS A 266 -17.01 -8.15 -12.58
CA LYS A 266 -17.91 -8.63 -11.50
C LYS A 266 -17.75 -7.80 -10.20
N PRO A 267 -18.85 -7.41 -9.53
CA PRO A 267 -20.26 -7.54 -9.94
C PRO A 267 -20.59 -6.52 -11.04
N TYR A 268 -21.09 -7.04 -12.17
CA TYR A 268 -21.38 -6.23 -13.35
C TYR A 268 -22.28 -5.04 -13.00
N VAL A 269 -22.05 -3.89 -13.65
CA VAL A 269 -22.77 -2.61 -13.47
C VAL A 269 -22.62 -2.03 -12.05
N VAL A 270 -22.98 -2.80 -11.01
CA VAL A 270 -23.02 -2.37 -9.61
C VAL A 270 -21.65 -1.87 -9.13
N GLY A 271 -20.56 -2.52 -9.56
CA GLY A 271 -19.20 -2.14 -9.17
C GLY A 271 -18.81 -0.73 -9.63
N GLY A 272 -19.08 -0.41 -10.90
CA GLY A 272 -18.82 0.92 -11.46
C GLY A 272 -19.75 1.98 -10.90
N TRP A 273 -21.04 1.65 -10.75
CA TRP A 273 -22.04 2.55 -10.18
C TRP A 273 -21.71 2.95 -8.74
N GLY A 274 -21.26 1.99 -7.90
CA GLY A 274 -20.84 2.27 -6.53
C GLY A 274 -19.67 3.27 -6.45
N ILE A 275 -18.69 3.16 -7.37
CA ILE A 275 -17.57 4.09 -7.45
C ILE A 275 -18.06 5.50 -7.80
N LEU A 276 -18.90 5.63 -8.83
CA LEU A 276 -19.44 6.92 -9.26
C LEU A 276 -20.30 7.55 -8.16
N TYR A 277 -21.19 6.77 -7.55
CA TYR A 277 -22.02 7.21 -6.42
C TYR A 277 -21.19 7.71 -5.26
N GLY A 278 -20.17 6.97 -4.82
CA GLY A 278 -19.29 7.36 -3.72
C GLY A 278 -18.55 8.68 -3.99
N TYR A 279 -18.08 8.87 -5.23
CA TYR A 279 -17.44 10.10 -5.65
C TYR A 279 -18.41 11.30 -5.66
N LEU A 280 -19.58 11.14 -6.30
CA LEU A 280 -20.58 12.22 -6.41
C LEU A 280 -21.16 12.59 -5.04
N ARG A 281 -21.45 11.60 -4.19
CA ARG A 281 -21.90 11.84 -2.82
C ARG A 281 -20.88 12.68 -2.05
N ALA A 282 -19.59 12.32 -2.10
CA ALA A 282 -18.54 13.08 -1.42
C ALA A 282 -18.40 14.51 -1.97
N MET A 283 -18.58 14.68 -3.28
CA MET A 283 -18.56 15.98 -3.94
C MET A 283 -19.74 16.87 -3.49
N LEU A 284 -20.95 16.31 -3.47
CA LEU A 284 -22.17 17.05 -3.13
C LEU A 284 -22.25 17.41 -1.63
N THR A 285 -21.68 16.56 -0.77
CA THR A 285 -21.61 16.83 0.68
C THR A 285 -20.44 17.72 1.08
N GLY A 286 -19.61 18.19 0.14
CA GLY A 286 -18.44 19.02 0.43
C GLY A 286 -17.41 18.31 1.32
N ALA A 287 -17.27 16.97 1.17
CA ALA A 287 -16.32 16.21 1.96
C ALA A 287 -14.89 16.74 1.83
N PRO A 288 -14.02 16.58 2.85
CA PRO A 288 -12.63 17.06 2.78
C PRO A 288 -11.87 16.39 1.63
N ARG A 289 -10.90 17.13 1.09
CA ARG A 289 -10.00 16.67 0.04
C ARG A 289 -8.55 16.74 0.51
N PHE A 290 -7.70 15.93 -0.09
CA PHE A 290 -6.25 16.07 0.09
C PHE A 290 -5.81 17.45 -0.36
N GLU A 291 -5.27 18.27 0.57
CA GLU A 291 -5.14 19.72 0.38
C GLU A 291 -3.98 20.13 -0.54
N ASP A 292 -3.03 19.25 -0.82
CA ASP A 292 -1.88 19.55 -1.67
C ASP A 292 -2.30 19.87 -3.11
N LYS A 293 -2.19 21.14 -3.47
CA LYS A 293 -2.55 21.65 -4.80
C LYS A 293 -1.59 21.17 -5.89
N VAL A 294 -0.31 20.96 -5.54
CA VAL A 294 0.71 20.47 -6.49
C VAL A 294 0.43 19.01 -6.81
N PHE A 295 0.15 18.20 -5.77
CA PHE A 295 -0.27 16.82 -5.93
C PHE A 295 -1.51 16.70 -6.83
N ARG A 296 -2.56 17.50 -6.59
CA ARG A 296 -3.79 17.43 -7.40
C ARG A 296 -3.58 17.83 -8.86
N ARG A 297 -2.68 18.78 -9.14
CA ARG A 297 -2.30 19.16 -10.52
C ARG A 297 -1.55 18.01 -11.20
N HIS A 298 -0.60 17.39 -10.49
CA HIS A 298 0.12 16.21 -10.94
C HIS A 298 -0.84 15.05 -11.25
N LEU A 299 -1.73 14.74 -10.31
CA LEU A 299 -2.70 13.65 -10.44
C LEU A 299 -3.57 13.82 -11.69
N ARG A 300 -4.15 15.00 -11.92
CA ARG A 300 -5.00 15.28 -13.08
C ARG A 300 -4.26 15.11 -14.40
N ARG A 301 -3.01 15.55 -14.47
CA ARG A 301 -2.16 15.33 -15.66
C ARG A 301 -1.90 13.85 -15.89
N TYR A 302 -1.54 13.12 -14.84
CA TYR A 302 -1.33 11.67 -14.90
C TYR A 302 -2.60 10.93 -15.32
N GLU A 303 -3.76 11.31 -14.79
CA GLU A 303 -5.06 10.72 -15.14
C GLU A 303 -5.40 10.93 -16.62
N LEU A 304 -5.19 12.14 -17.15
CA LEU A 304 -5.40 12.43 -18.56
C LEU A 304 -4.47 11.59 -19.45
N GLU A 305 -3.18 11.55 -19.13
CA GLU A 305 -2.21 10.73 -19.86
C GLU A 305 -2.54 9.22 -19.75
N SER A 306 -3.07 8.78 -18.62
CA SER A 306 -3.48 7.40 -18.41
C SER A 306 -4.66 6.98 -19.28
N LEU A 307 -5.61 7.88 -19.56
CA LEU A 307 -6.71 7.62 -20.48
C LEU A 307 -6.24 7.49 -21.94
N VAL A 308 -5.21 8.24 -22.32
CA VAL A 308 -4.71 8.26 -23.70
C VAL A 308 -3.69 7.14 -23.96
N PHE A 309 -2.75 6.93 -23.05
CA PHE A 309 -1.60 6.04 -23.27
C PHE A 309 -1.62 4.76 -22.42
N GLY A 310 -2.57 4.65 -21.49
CA GLY A 310 -2.58 3.64 -20.43
C GLY A 310 -1.69 4.02 -19.24
N LYS A 311 -2.02 3.49 -18.07
CA LYS A 311 -1.41 3.88 -16.79
C LYS A 311 0.09 3.63 -16.71
N ARG A 312 0.57 2.48 -17.19
CA ARG A 312 2.00 2.13 -17.19
C ARG A 312 2.81 3.14 -18.02
N ARG A 313 2.40 3.39 -19.27
CA ARG A 313 3.08 4.36 -20.13
C ARG A 313 3.03 5.78 -19.56
N ALA A 314 1.91 6.17 -18.93
CA ALA A 314 1.81 7.46 -18.25
C ALA A 314 2.82 7.59 -17.10
N ALA A 315 2.98 6.53 -16.28
CA ALA A 315 4.00 6.48 -15.23
C ALA A 315 5.42 6.60 -15.79
N ASP A 316 5.77 5.83 -16.83
CA ASP A 316 7.09 5.85 -17.46
C ASP A 316 7.42 7.21 -18.09
N ARG A 317 6.43 7.86 -18.73
CA ARG A 317 6.58 9.22 -19.30
C ARG A 317 6.84 10.25 -18.20
N TYR A 318 6.16 10.10 -17.06
CA TYR A 318 6.34 10.98 -15.93
C TYR A 318 7.74 10.87 -15.34
N HIS A 319 8.25 9.65 -15.15
CA HIS A 319 9.61 9.38 -14.70
C HIS A 319 10.65 10.02 -15.60
N ARG A 320 10.56 9.80 -16.91
CA ARG A 320 11.49 10.41 -17.87
C ARG A 320 11.53 11.93 -17.77
N ARG A 321 10.37 12.58 -17.59
CA ARG A 321 10.32 14.06 -17.49
C ARG A 321 11.03 14.56 -16.24
N ILE A 322 10.83 13.91 -15.11
CA ILE A 322 11.47 14.36 -13.86
C ILE A 322 12.98 14.15 -13.95
N ARG A 323 13.46 13.00 -14.43
CA ARG A 323 14.89 12.78 -14.64
C ARG A 323 15.51 13.88 -15.53
N LEU A 324 14.92 14.17 -16.66
CA LEU A 324 15.41 15.23 -17.56
C LEU A 324 15.35 16.64 -16.97
N SER A 325 14.47 16.91 -15.98
CA SER A 325 14.42 18.20 -15.30
C SER A 325 15.48 18.35 -14.20
N HIS A 326 16.08 17.27 -13.74
CA HIS A 326 17.18 17.27 -12.78
C HIS A 326 18.58 17.23 -13.42
N GLU A 327 18.65 16.86 -14.71
CA GLU A 327 19.88 16.87 -15.49
C GLU A 327 20.18 18.26 -16.13
N ARG A 328 19.26 19.21 -16.00
CA ARG A 328 19.39 20.61 -16.44
C ARG A 328 19.62 21.56 -15.28
#